data_ba98a6494596e872314613ba4227237f
#
_entry.id   ba98a6494596e872314613ba4227237f
#
_cell.length_a   1.000
_cell.length_b   1.000
_cell.length_c   1.000
_cell.angle_alpha   90.00
_cell.angle_beta   90.00
_cell.angle_gamma   90.00
#
_symmetry.space_group_name_H-M   'P 1'
#
loop_
_entity.id
_entity.type
_entity.pdbx_description
1 polymer ?
#
loop_
_entity_poly.entity_id
_entity_poly.type
_entity_poly.pdbx_seq_one_letter_code
_entity_poly.pdbx_strand_id
1 'polypeptide(L)' 'MKIRTSKRPMTPKMLKLLQFIKNYTKKYKYSPTFSEMAKELGYKSKNSVSVLIQKLEQRNEIKREYSGYSRNIVLND' A
#
# COMPACT_ATOMS: atom_id res chain seq x y z
N MET A 1 6.56 25.31 6.70
CA MET A 1 6.80 24.17 5.96
C MET A 1 6.46 22.92 6.68
N LYS A 2 6.05 21.96 5.95
CA LYS A 2 5.61 20.82 6.54
C LYS A 2 6.67 19.79 6.63
N ILE A 3 6.89 19.27 7.74
CA ILE A 3 7.92 18.32 7.92
C ILE A 3 7.38 16.94 8.05
N ARG A 4 7.89 16.04 7.27
CA ARG A 4 7.46 14.68 7.37
C ARG A 4 7.97 14.13 8.65
N THR A 5 7.12 13.52 9.34
CA THR A 5 7.51 13.02 10.63
C THR A 5 7.99 11.61 10.60
N SER A 6 8.05 11.01 9.47
CA SER A 6 8.55 9.66 9.38
C SER A 6 9.99 9.64 9.75
N LYS A 7 10.31 9.02 10.83
CA LYS A 7 11.67 8.98 11.28
C LYS A 7 12.46 7.93 10.60
N ARG A 8 11.83 6.87 10.20
CA ARG A 8 12.55 5.76 9.62
C ARG A 8 12.37 5.73 8.14
N PRO A 9 13.40 5.36 7.42
CA PRO A 9 13.25 5.18 5.99
C PRO A 9 12.35 3.99 5.71
N MET A 10 11.72 3.99 4.56
CA MET A 10 10.89 2.88 4.18
C MET A 10 11.75 1.70 3.82
N THR A 11 11.31 0.52 4.22
CA THR A 11 12.02 -0.69 3.86
C THR A 11 11.85 -0.96 2.37
N PRO A 12 12.74 -1.76 1.79
CA PRO A 12 12.60 -2.11 0.38
C PRO A 12 11.26 -2.75 0.05
N LYS A 13 10.75 -3.56 0.97
CA LYS A 13 9.45 -4.18 0.74
C LYS A 13 8.33 -3.16 0.72
N MET A 14 8.40 -2.18 1.60
CA MET A 14 7.39 -1.13 1.62
C MET A 14 7.44 -0.30 0.35
N LEU A 15 8.64 0.03 -0.09
CA LEU A 15 8.79 0.78 -1.32
C LEU A 15 8.26 0.01 -2.52
N LYS A 16 8.58 -1.26 -2.56
CA LYS A 16 8.13 -2.10 -3.66
C LYS A 16 6.62 -2.19 -3.69
N LEU A 17 6.02 -2.37 -2.53
CA LEU A 17 4.57 -2.45 -2.45
C LEU A 17 3.92 -1.15 -2.87
N LEU A 18 4.43 -0.04 -2.38
CA LEU A 18 3.88 1.26 -2.73
C LEU A 18 3.98 1.50 -4.23
N GLN A 19 5.12 1.17 -4.81
CA GLN A 19 5.30 1.33 -6.24
C GLN A 19 4.34 0.46 -7.03
N PHE A 20 4.15 -0.77 -6.56
CA PHE A 20 3.23 -1.68 -7.22
C PHE A 20 1.80 -1.13 -7.18
N ILE A 21 1.40 -0.61 -6.04
CA ILE A 21 0.06 -0.05 -5.91
C ILE A 21 -0.11 1.14 -6.86
N LYS A 22 0.89 1.99 -6.90
CA LYS A 22 0.83 3.16 -7.79
C LYS A 22 0.68 2.74 -9.24
N ASN A 23 1.52 1.82 -9.67
CA ASN A 23 1.49 1.39 -11.06
C ASN A 23 0.20 0.67 -11.41
N TYR A 24 -0.27 -0.17 -10.49
CA TYR A 24 -1.48 -0.92 -10.71
C TYR A 24 -2.68 0.01 -10.81
N THR A 25 -2.77 0.94 -9.87
CA THR A 25 -3.88 1.88 -9.86
C THR A 25 -3.89 2.74 -11.10
N LYS A 26 -2.72 3.13 -11.54
CA LYS A 26 -2.61 3.96 -12.74
C LYS A 26 -3.08 3.20 -13.96
N LYS A 27 -2.77 1.91 -14.01
CA LYS A 27 -3.09 1.10 -15.18
C LYS A 27 -4.54 0.66 -15.18
N TYR A 28 -5.03 0.19 -14.04
CA TYR A 28 -6.35 -0.41 -13.96
C TYR A 28 -7.42 0.46 -13.34
N LYS A 29 -7.03 1.58 -12.76
CA LYS A 29 -7.96 2.53 -12.13
C LYS A 29 -8.60 2.00 -10.85
N TYR A 30 -8.04 0.98 -10.28
CA TYR A 30 -8.46 0.50 -8.96
C TYR A 30 -7.26 -0.19 -8.33
N SER A 31 -7.31 -0.33 -7.02
CA SER A 31 -6.16 -0.87 -6.31
C SER A 31 -6.11 -2.39 -6.44
N PRO A 32 -4.92 -2.96 -6.30
CA PRO A 32 -4.77 -4.41 -6.36
C PRO A 32 -5.35 -5.07 -5.13
N THR A 33 -5.66 -6.35 -5.26
CA THR A 33 -6.09 -7.12 -4.12
C THR A 33 -4.89 -7.49 -3.26
N PHE A 34 -5.16 -7.88 -2.03
CA PHE A 34 -4.08 -8.33 -1.15
C PHE A 34 -3.40 -9.57 -1.72
N SER A 35 -4.16 -10.42 -2.39
CA SER A 35 -3.58 -11.59 -3.03
C SER A 35 -2.57 -11.19 -4.10
N GLU A 36 -2.93 -10.21 -4.89
CA GLU A 36 -2.04 -9.75 -5.94
C GLU A 36 -0.80 -9.09 -5.36
N MET A 37 -0.98 -8.35 -4.28
CA MET A 37 0.16 -7.72 -3.62
C MET A 37 1.10 -8.77 -3.04
N ALA A 38 0.53 -9.79 -2.41
CA ALA A 38 1.33 -10.84 -1.83
C ALA A 38 2.13 -11.56 -2.91
N LYS A 39 1.49 -11.82 -4.03
CA LYS A 39 2.15 -12.49 -5.12
C LYS A 39 3.29 -11.66 -5.67
N GLU A 40 3.07 -10.37 -5.80
CA GLU A 40 4.09 -9.49 -6.32
C GLU A 40 5.30 -9.42 -5.40
N LEU A 41 5.07 -9.46 -4.11
CA LEU A 41 6.14 -9.36 -3.13
C LEU A 41 6.74 -10.72 -2.76
N GLY A 42 6.17 -11.79 -3.25
CA GLY A 42 6.68 -13.11 -2.94
C GLY A 42 6.27 -13.61 -1.57
N TYR A 43 5.20 -13.08 -1.01
CA TYR A 43 4.70 -13.55 0.26
C TYR A 43 3.73 -14.70 0.06
N LYS A 44 3.72 -15.61 1.00
CA LYS A 44 2.80 -16.72 0.95
C LYS A 44 1.46 -16.40 1.58
N SER A 45 1.41 -15.35 2.35
CA SER A 45 0.23 -15.03 3.12
C SER A 45 -0.18 -13.59 2.92
N LYS A 46 -1.48 -13.37 2.84
CA LYS A 46 -2.00 -12.01 2.75
C LYS A 46 -1.76 -11.23 4.04
N ASN A 47 -1.55 -11.96 5.11
CA ASN A 47 -1.34 -11.33 6.39
C ASN A 47 -0.09 -10.45 6.38
N SER A 48 0.95 -10.90 5.71
CA SER A 48 2.17 -10.11 5.60
C SER A 48 1.91 -8.81 4.86
N VAL A 49 1.08 -8.87 3.84
CA VAL A 49 0.71 -7.68 3.11
C VAL A 49 -0.07 -6.74 4.00
N SER A 50 -0.98 -7.29 4.79
CA SER A 50 -1.79 -6.48 5.68
C SER A 50 -0.92 -5.68 6.64
N VAL A 51 0.12 -6.30 7.16
CA VAL A 51 1.03 -5.61 8.06
C VAL A 51 1.73 -4.46 7.34
N LEU A 52 2.18 -4.69 6.12
CA LEU A 52 2.82 -3.63 5.36
C LEU A 52 1.86 -2.50 5.05
N ILE A 53 0.63 -2.84 4.72
CA ILE A 53 -0.38 -1.83 4.43
C ILE A 53 -0.62 -0.96 5.65
N GLN A 54 -0.69 -1.59 6.82
CA GLN A 54 -0.87 -0.83 8.05
C GLN A 54 0.29 0.13 8.28
N LYS A 55 1.50 -0.32 8.02
CA LYS A 55 2.66 0.53 8.21
C LYS A 55 2.66 1.71 7.25
N LEU A 56 2.28 1.46 6.01
CA LEU A 56 2.18 2.54 5.03
C LEU A 56 1.08 3.53 5.42
N GLU A 57 0.01 3.01 5.96
CA GLU A 57 -1.08 3.85 6.42
C GLU A 57 -0.64 4.74 7.58
N GLN A 58 0.11 4.19 8.49
CA GLN A 58 0.62 4.94 9.64
C GLN A 58 1.59 6.02 9.21
N ARG A 59 2.25 5.83 8.09
CA ARG A 59 3.17 6.82 7.56
C ARG A 59 2.46 7.85 6.69
N ASN A 60 1.16 7.69 6.52
CA ASN A 60 0.35 8.57 5.67
C ASN A 60 0.75 8.50 4.19
N GLU A 61 1.27 7.36 3.79
CA GLU A 61 1.58 7.18 2.37
C GLU A 61 0.34 6.75 1.61
N ILE A 62 -0.55 6.04 2.28
CA ILE A 62 -1.78 5.57 1.68
C ILE A 62 -2.91 5.73 2.67
N LYS A 63 -4.10 5.57 2.17
CA LYS A 63 -5.30 5.65 2.97
C LYS A 63 -6.26 4.59 2.49
N ARG A 64 -6.89 3.89 3.40
CA ARG A 64 -7.87 2.90 3.02
C ARG A 64 -9.25 3.53 3.00
N GLU A 65 -9.99 3.24 1.97
CA GLU A 65 -11.35 3.70 1.88
C GLU A 65 -12.25 2.52 1.65
N TYR A 66 -13.39 2.54 2.30
CA TYR A 66 -14.38 1.50 2.15
C TYR A 66 -15.54 2.09 1.38
N SER A 67 -15.87 1.47 0.28
CA SER A 67 -17.00 1.96 -0.46
C SER A 67 -17.86 0.77 -0.84
N GLY A 68 -18.66 0.37 0.09
CA GLY A 68 -19.58 -0.70 -0.14
C GLY A 68 -18.91 -2.05 -0.15
N TYR A 69 -18.59 -2.53 -1.30
CA TYR A 69 -18.15 -3.89 -1.43
C TYR A 69 -16.70 -4.11 -1.12
N SER A 70 -15.87 -3.16 -1.46
CA SER A 70 -14.46 -3.46 -1.40
C SER A 70 -13.72 -2.32 -0.75
N ARG A 71 -12.51 -2.62 -0.38
CA ARG A 71 -11.63 -1.62 0.15
C ARG A 71 -10.79 -1.11 -0.95
N ASN A 72 -10.70 0.18 -1.03
CA ASN A 72 -9.82 0.82 -1.98
C ASN A 72 -8.69 1.45 -1.22
N ILE A 73 -7.51 1.34 -1.80
CA ILE A 73 -6.35 1.98 -1.24
C ILE A 73 -6.08 3.21 -2.06
N VAL A 74 -6.09 4.33 -1.41
CA VAL A 74 -5.88 5.61 -2.06
C VAL A 74 -4.51 6.12 -1.68
N LEU A 75 -3.77 6.57 -2.68
CA LEU A 75 -2.43 7.09 -2.41
C LEU A 75 -2.54 8.52 -1.92
N ASN A 76 -1.74 8.82 -0.93
CA ASN A 76 -1.67 10.17 -0.42
C ASN A 76 -0.55 10.90 -1.11
N ASP A 77 -0.90 11.79 -1.96
CA ASP A 77 0.13 12.55 -2.65
C ASP A 77 0.39 13.88 -2.03
#